data_0b60c9365e5d8387cb0878a02f156450
#
_entry.id   0b60c9365e5d8387cb0878a02f156450
#
_cell.length_a   1.000
_cell.length_b   1.000
_cell.length_c   1.000
_cell.angle_alpha   90.00
_cell.angle_beta   90.00
_cell.angle_gamma   90.00
#
_symmetry.space_group_name_H-M   'P 1'
#
loop_
_entity.id
_entity.type
_entity.pdbx_description
1 polymer ?
#
loop_
_entity_poly.entity_id
_entity_poly.type
_entity_poly.pdbx_seq_one_letter_code
_entity_poly.pdbx_strand_id
1 'polypeptide(L)'
;MNRTSSPADGVSRREFLQTTLMAGAALGAATRLDAAAQETAAASDKPLPKRVLGRTGVQVTILGLGTAPIGEARIDAKEAERIFGEVMDSGVNYIDTARGYGIAEEVLGNLVPARRDKLFLVTKVWTDNAAEAEKSLTQSLRLLKVDHVDLVHIHHLGGKNLDRVLGKDGVLEYLLKQKEAGKLRFIGMSGHANPWKYLKMLETKQIDVMMTVMNYADRNIYGFEEKVLPECRKQNVGVVAMKVYAGIKGGFPNHRKGWVGCNTPPERLAQAMAYALDLPGVSSAIIGPFTLEQARHNVALARQYKPLTEAEREDLLTFGRQLAQTLGPRYGPVDERQRVQG
;
A
#
# COMPACT_ATOMS: atom_id res chain seq x y z
N MET A 1 86.02 11.14 -21.90
CA MET A 1 85.84 9.75 -21.42
C MET A 1 84.69 9.74 -20.39
N ASN A 2 83.66 9.15 -20.63
CA ASN A 2 82.69 8.31 -19.89
C ASN A 2 81.32 8.43 -20.52
N ARG A 3 80.94 7.33 -21.13
CA ARG A 3 79.55 7.05 -21.58
C ARG A 3 78.78 6.63 -20.36
N THR A 4 77.55 7.14 -20.16
CA THR A 4 76.55 6.54 -19.33
C THR A 4 75.31 6.17 -20.16
N SER A 5 75.08 4.90 -20.27
CA SER A 5 73.94 4.27 -20.91
C SER A 5 72.70 4.45 -20.07
N SER A 6 71.61 4.80 -20.71
CA SER A 6 70.23 4.79 -20.14
C SER A 6 69.66 3.36 -20.16
N PRO A 7 68.96 2.89 -19.10
CA PRO A 7 68.23 1.64 -19.18
C PRO A 7 66.85 1.92 -19.73
N ALA A 8 66.40 1.10 -20.69
CA ALA A 8 65.03 1.02 -21.16
C ALA A 8 64.19 0.30 -20.10
N ASP A 9 63.26 1.02 -19.48
CA ASP A 9 62.25 0.44 -18.59
C ASP A 9 61.18 -0.35 -19.41
N GLY A 10 61.40 -1.64 -19.52
CA GLY A 10 60.40 -2.57 -20.05
C GLY A 10 59.40 -2.98 -18.97
N VAL A 11 58.15 -2.64 -19.16
CA VAL A 11 57.02 -3.11 -18.30
C VAL A 11 57.06 -4.63 -18.23
N SER A 12 57.12 -5.19 -17.04
CA SER A 12 57.21 -6.64 -16.83
C SER A 12 55.92 -7.35 -17.27
N ARG A 13 56.03 -8.57 -17.76
CA ARG A 13 54.85 -9.41 -18.15
C ARG A 13 53.82 -9.52 -17.02
N ARG A 14 54.23 -9.42 -15.78
CA ARG A 14 53.36 -9.49 -14.59
C ARG A 14 52.57 -8.20 -14.40
N GLU A 15 53.17 -7.04 -14.64
CA GLU A 15 52.48 -5.73 -14.59
C GLU A 15 51.52 -5.56 -15.76
N PHE A 16 51.87 -6.05 -16.95
CA PHE A 16 50.96 -6.05 -18.10
C PHE A 16 49.73 -6.94 -17.85
N LEU A 17 49.89 -8.13 -17.28
CA LEU A 17 48.79 -9.01 -16.93
C LEU A 17 47.91 -8.45 -15.80
N GLN A 18 48.49 -7.80 -14.80
CA GLN A 18 47.72 -7.13 -13.75
C GLN A 18 46.92 -5.94 -14.27
N THR A 19 47.50 -5.14 -15.15
CA THR A 19 46.82 -3.97 -15.77
C THR A 19 45.66 -4.43 -16.68
N THR A 20 45.89 -5.52 -17.44
CA THR A 20 44.82 -6.10 -18.32
C THR A 20 43.68 -6.75 -17.54
N LEU A 21 43.98 -7.38 -16.40
CA LEU A 21 42.97 -7.94 -15.52
C LEU A 21 42.14 -6.87 -14.82
N MET A 22 42.76 -5.78 -14.40
CA MET A 22 42.05 -4.64 -13.78
C MET A 22 41.21 -3.84 -14.80
N ALA A 23 41.70 -3.68 -16.05
CA ALA A 23 40.93 -3.07 -17.13
C ALA A 23 39.69 -3.92 -17.52
N GLY A 24 39.83 -5.26 -17.57
CA GLY A 24 38.72 -6.18 -17.83
C GLY A 24 37.67 -6.19 -16.74
N ALA A 25 38.10 -6.07 -15.47
CA ALA A 25 37.16 -5.99 -14.32
C ALA A 25 36.41 -4.63 -14.29
N ALA A 26 37.08 -3.54 -14.65
CA ALA A 26 36.47 -2.22 -14.73
C ALA A 26 35.47 -2.10 -15.91
N LEU A 27 35.78 -2.67 -17.08
CA LEU A 27 34.82 -2.76 -18.19
C LEU A 27 33.60 -3.63 -17.84
N GLY A 28 33.83 -4.74 -17.17
CA GLY A 28 32.72 -5.65 -16.75
C GLY A 28 31.83 -5.02 -15.68
N ALA A 29 32.35 -4.15 -14.81
CA ALA A 29 31.58 -3.39 -13.84
C ALA A 29 30.79 -2.24 -14.51
N ALA A 30 31.41 -1.51 -15.43
CA ALA A 30 30.75 -0.43 -16.19
C ALA A 30 29.59 -0.98 -17.04
N THR A 31 29.77 -2.09 -17.75
CA THR A 31 28.72 -2.71 -18.57
C THR A 31 27.58 -3.26 -17.71
N ARG A 32 27.84 -3.72 -16.47
CA ARG A 32 26.78 -4.15 -15.52
C ARG A 32 26.01 -2.97 -14.94
N LEU A 33 26.66 -1.84 -14.68
CA LEU A 33 26.04 -0.61 -14.24
C LEU A 33 25.17 0.01 -15.35
N ASP A 34 25.65 0.01 -16.60
CA ASP A 34 24.88 0.48 -17.75
C ASP A 34 23.69 -0.44 -18.06
N ALA A 35 23.85 -1.76 -17.95
CA ALA A 35 22.76 -2.70 -18.12
C ALA A 35 21.70 -2.56 -17.01
N ALA A 36 22.11 -2.38 -15.75
CA ALA A 36 21.19 -2.12 -14.64
C ALA A 36 20.50 -0.75 -14.78
N ALA A 37 21.20 0.27 -15.26
CA ALA A 37 20.62 1.59 -15.54
C ALA A 37 19.64 1.54 -16.72
N GLN A 38 19.94 0.77 -17.77
CA GLN A 38 19.03 0.54 -18.90
C GLN A 38 17.82 -0.33 -18.52
N GLU A 39 17.99 -1.31 -17.65
CA GLU A 39 16.90 -2.14 -17.14
C GLU A 39 15.95 -1.34 -16.22
N THR A 40 16.50 -0.43 -15.40
CA THR A 40 15.71 0.53 -14.60
C THR A 40 15.03 1.59 -15.46
N ALA A 41 15.67 2.09 -16.51
CA ALA A 41 15.08 3.03 -17.46
C ALA A 41 13.95 2.35 -18.28
N ALA A 42 14.17 1.15 -18.79
CA ALA A 42 13.14 0.38 -19.52
C ALA A 42 11.97 -0.04 -18.64
N ALA A 43 12.18 -0.23 -17.32
CA ALA A 43 11.13 -0.47 -16.36
C ALA A 43 10.32 0.81 -16.05
N SER A 44 10.88 2.00 -16.26
CA SER A 44 10.19 3.28 -16.01
C SER A 44 9.02 3.53 -16.98
N ASP A 45 9.07 2.99 -18.19
CA ASP A 45 8.11 3.26 -19.25
C ASP A 45 6.97 2.23 -19.34
N LYS A 46 7.07 1.11 -18.60
CA LYS A 46 5.98 0.12 -18.58
C LYS A 46 4.78 0.70 -17.82
N PRO A 47 3.56 0.60 -18.39
CA PRO A 47 2.37 0.98 -17.65
C PRO A 47 2.20 0.08 -16.43
N LEU A 48 1.67 0.65 -15.34
CA LEU A 48 1.33 -0.13 -14.15
C LEU A 48 0.24 -1.15 -14.49
N PRO A 49 0.42 -2.43 -14.10
CA PRO A 49 -0.64 -3.42 -14.26
C PRO A 49 -1.90 -3.00 -13.52
N LYS A 50 -3.07 -3.36 -14.09
CA LYS A 50 -4.38 -3.10 -13.51
C LYS A 50 -5.15 -4.38 -13.29
N ARG A 51 -6.06 -4.36 -12.32
CA ARG A 51 -7.02 -5.44 -12.04
C ARG A 51 -8.40 -4.87 -11.81
N VAL A 52 -9.43 -5.66 -12.13
CA VAL A 52 -10.82 -5.30 -11.82
C VAL A 52 -11.01 -5.38 -10.30
N LEU A 53 -11.58 -4.34 -9.70
CA LEU A 53 -11.89 -4.26 -8.27
C LEU A 53 -13.23 -4.94 -7.98
N GLY A 54 -13.24 -6.26 -8.00
CA GLY A 54 -14.43 -7.07 -7.76
C GLY A 54 -15.64 -6.62 -8.55
N ARG A 55 -16.84 -6.64 -7.91
CA ARG A 55 -18.12 -6.25 -8.52
C ARG A 55 -18.25 -4.78 -8.90
N THR A 56 -17.30 -3.92 -8.50
CA THR A 56 -17.31 -2.52 -8.95
C THR A 56 -17.11 -2.38 -10.45
N GLY A 57 -16.49 -3.38 -11.09
CA GLY A 57 -16.14 -3.36 -12.51
C GLY A 57 -15.02 -2.39 -12.87
N VAL A 58 -14.49 -1.61 -11.91
CA VAL A 58 -13.49 -0.57 -12.16
C VAL A 58 -12.09 -1.19 -12.22
N GLN A 59 -11.31 -0.75 -13.21
CA GLN A 59 -9.90 -1.12 -13.35
C GLN A 59 -9.04 -0.22 -12.44
N VAL A 60 -8.39 -0.82 -11.43
CA VAL A 60 -7.46 -0.14 -10.53
C VAL A 60 -6.04 -0.67 -10.70
N THR A 61 -5.05 0.19 -10.50
CA THR A 61 -3.65 -0.22 -10.50
C THR A 61 -3.36 -1.16 -9.34
N ILE A 62 -2.48 -2.15 -9.57
CA ILE A 62 -2.08 -3.11 -8.51
C ILE A 62 -1.36 -2.44 -7.33
N LEU A 63 -0.81 -1.23 -7.53
CA LEU A 63 -0.32 -0.33 -6.49
C LEU A 63 -1.32 0.82 -6.33
N GLY A 64 -1.72 1.10 -5.10
CA GLY A 64 -2.47 2.29 -4.74
C GLY A 64 -1.67 3.18 -3.79
N LEU A 65 -1.91 4.49 -3.88
CA LEU A 65 -1.31 5.49 -2.99
C LEU A 65 -2.06 5.53 -1.66
N GLY A 66 -1.39 5.14 -0.56
CA GLY A 66 -1.85 5.37 0.80
C GLY A 66 -1.31 6.68 1.34
N THR A 67 -2.19 7.57 1.81
CA THR A 67 -1.77 8.93 2.22
C THR A 67 -1.60 9.10 3.72
N ALA A 68 -1.95 8.12 4.54
CA ALA A 68 -1.85 8.19 6.00
C ALA A 68 -0.44 8.53 6.52
N PRO A 69 0.66 7.91 6.03
CA PRO A 69 1.99 8.19 6.57
C PRO A 69 2.40 9.65 6.42
N ILE A 70 2.26 10.21 5.24
CA ILE A 70 2.59 11.62 4.95
C ILE A 70 1.59 12.56 5.62
N GLY A 71 0.29 12.25 5.55
CA GLY A 71 -0.75 13.12 6.09
C GLY A 71 -0.69 13.27 7.61
N GLU A 72 -0.35 12.20 8.34
CA GLU A 72 -0.27 12.21 9.80
C GLU A 72 1.13 12.55 10.33
N ALA A 73 2.19 12.36 9.53
CA ALA A 73 3.52 12.82 9.87
C ALA A 73 3.60 14.34 9.73
N ARG A 74 4.55 14.97 10.44
CA ARG A 74 4.81 16.41 10.32
C ARG A 74 5.68 16.70 9.10
N ILE A 75 5.20 16.29 7.93
CA ILE A 75 5.86 16.53 6.64
C ILE A 75 5.28 17.84 6.08
N ASP A 76 6.16 18.60 5.45
CA ASP A 76 5.75 19.86 4.79
C ASP A 76 4.71 19.59 3.70
N ALA A 77 3.69 20.46 3.61
CA ALA A 77 2.58 20.28 2.68
C ALA A 77 2.99 20.30 1.21
N LYS A 78 4.02 21.09 0.85
CA LYS A 78 4.55 21.13 -0.53
C LYS A 78 5.30 19.86 -0.88
N GLU A 79 6.03 19.30 0.09
CA GLU A 79 6.70 18.01 -0.10
C GLU A 79 5.67 16.87 -0.21
N ALA A 80 4.62 16.89 0.61
CA ALA A 80 3.50 15.96 0.50
C ALA A 80 2.83 16.05 -0.89
N GLU A 81 2.57 17.27 -1.37
CA GLU A 81 2.00 17.52 -2.69
C GLU A 81 2.89 16.99 -3.82
N ARG A 82 4.21 17.22 -3.71
CA ARG A 82 5.20 16.71 -4.66
C ARG A 82 5.20 15.18 -4.72
N ILE A 83 5.18 14.51 -3.57
CA ILE A 83 5.19 13.04 -3.51
C ILE A 83 3.89 12.47 -4.06
N PHE A 84 2.73 13.01 -3.66
CA PHE A 84 1.43 12.53 -4.14
C PHE A 84 1.28 12.77 -5.64
N GLY A 85 1.69 13.95 -6.14
CA GLY A 85 1.69 14.27 -7.56
C GLY A 85 2.53 13.29 -8.38
N GLU A 86 3.76 13.03 -7.96
CA GLU A 86 4.66 12.07 -8.63
C GLU A 86 4.06 10.67 -8.73
N VAL A 87 3.43 10.17 -7.65
CA VAL A 87 2.78 8.85 -7.67
C VAL A 87 1.58 8.82 -8.63
N MET A 88 0.75 9.88 -8.65
CA MET A 88 -0.36 9.97 -9.60
C MET A 88 0.13 10.05 -11.04
N ASP A 89 1.16 10.87 -11.29
CA ASP A 89 1.72 11.09 -12.64
C ASP A 89 2.47 9.84 -13.16
N SER A 90 2.90 8.93 -12.26
CA SER A 90 3.40 7.61 -12.63
C SER A 90 2.33 6.63 -13.11
N GLY A 91 1.04 7.03 -13.07
CA GLY A 91 -0.10 6.26 -13.53
C GLY A 91 -0.86 5.49 -12.46
N VAL A 92 -0.51 5.64 -11.18
CA VAL A 92 -1.29 5.11 -10.05
C VAL A 92 -2.66 5.79 -10.02
N ASN A 93 -3.74 5.00 -10.08
CA ASN A 93 -5.09 5.54 -10.13
C ASN A 93 -5.93 5.29 -8.86
N TYR A 94 -5.52 4.38 -7.96
CA TYR A 94 -6.19 4.18 -6.67
C TYR A 94 -5.57 5.09 -5.62
N ILE A 95 -6.33 6.07 -5.13
CA ILE A 95 -5.87 7.05 -4.14
C ILE A 95 -6.65 6.85 -2.85
N ASP A 96 -5.95 6.40 -1.80
CA ASP A 96 -6.54 6.09 -0.50
C ASP A 96 -6.22 7.19 0.52
N THR A 97 -7.26 7.87 0.99
CA THR A 97 -7.18 8.86 2.06
C THR A 97 -8.25 8.64 3.13
N ALA A 98 -8.29 9.50 4.13
CA ALA A 98 -9.33 9.56 5.15
C ALA A 98 -9.33 10.92 5.85
N ARG A 99 -10.47 11.33 6.41
CA ARG A 99 -10.59 12.55 7.23
C ARG A 99 -9.60 12.58 8.39
N GLY A 100 -9.28 11.42 8.94
CA GLY A 100 -8.35 11.27 10.06
C GLY A 100 -6.86 11.32 9.69
N TYR A 101 -6.48 11.47 8.42
CA TYR A 101 -5.09 11.45 7.97
C TYR A 101 -4.47 12.85 7.90
N GLY A 102 -4.59 13.63 8.96
CA GLY A 102 -3.96 14.94 9.09
C GLY A 102 -4.25 15.86 7.91
N ILE A 103 -3.20 16.28 7.20
CA ILE A 103 -3.29 17.21 6.06
C ILE A 103 -3.60 16.54 4.72
N ALA A 104 -3.73 15.20 4.67
CA ALA A 104 -3.75 14.45 3.42
C ALA A 104 -4.87 14.89 2.46
N GLU A 105 -6.11 15.06 2.94
CA GLU A 105 -7.24 15.48 2.09
C GLU A 105 -7.08 16.93 1.59
N GLU A 106 -6.49 17.81 2.38
CA GLU A 106 -6.22 19.19 1.98
C GLU A 106 -5.18 19.26 0.86
N VAL A 107 -4.08 18.53 1.01
CA VAL A 107 -3.03 18.41 -0.01
C VAL A 107 -3.59 17.78 -1.29
N LEU A 108 -4.35 16.69 -1.17
CA LEU A 108 -5.00 16.05 -2.31
C LEU A 108 -5.97 16.99 -3.05
N GLY A 109 -6.63 17.91 -2.34
CA GLY A 109 -7.50 18.93 -2.93
C GLY A 109 -6.80 19.89 -3.89
N ASN A 110 -5.48 19.96 -3.90
CA ASN A 110 -4.69 20.71 -4.90
C ASN A 110 -4.38 19.87 -6.15
N LEU A 111 -4.43 18.54 -6.06
CA LEU A 111 -4.01 17.61 -7.11
C LEU A 111 -5.18 16.91 -7.82
N VAL A 112 -6.19 16.53 -7.03
CA VAL A 112 -7.29 15.67 -7.47
C VAL A 112 -8.18 16.34 -8.52
N PRO A 113 -8.63 17.61 -8.39
CA PRO A 113 -9.57 18.20 -9.35
C PRO A 113 -9.10 18.12 -10.80
N ALA A 114 -7.83 18.37 -11.05
CA ALA A 114 -7.24 18.32 -12.40
C ALA A 114 -7.07 16.88 -12.95
N ARG A 115 -7.23 15.85 -12.10
CA ARG A 115 -7.01 14.43 -12.44
C ARG A 115 -8.22 13.54 -12.13
N ARG A 116 -9.35 14.13 -11.68
CA ARG A 116 -10.50 13.42 -11.09
C ARG A 116 -10.99 12.24 -11.94
N ASP A 117 -11.12 12.44 -13.24
CA ASP A 117 -11.65 11.43 -14.18
C ASP A 117 -10.72 10.22 -14.37
N LYS A 118 -9.45 10.37 -14.01
CA LYS A 118 -8.44 9.30 -14.12
C LYS A 118 -8.24 8.53 -12.82
N LEU A 119 -8.83 9.00 -11.70
CA LEU A 119 -8.60 8.47 -10.37
C LEU A 119 -9.79 7.67 -9.87
N PHE A 120 -9.49 6.64 -9.11
CA PHE A 120 -10.41 5.98 -8.18
C PHE A 120 -10.13 6.54 -6.78
N LEU A 121 -10.93 7.52 -6.39
CA LEU A 121 -10.73 8.32 -5.18
C LEU A 121 -11.47 7.71 -4.01
N VAL A 122 -10.76 7.45 -2.91
CA VAL A 122 -11.27 6.75 -1.73
C VAL A 122 -11.06 7.59 -0.49
N THR A 123 -12.12 7.79 0.29
CA THR A 123 -12.03 8.34 1.66
C THR A 123 -12.73 7.42 2.67
N LYS A 124 -12.73 7.79 3.95
CA LYS A 124 -13.25 6.97 5.03
C LYS A 124 -13.95 7.80 6.09
N VAL A 125 -14.99 7.24 6.71
CA VAL A 125 -15.70 7.83 7.86
C VAL A 125 -15.40 7.01 9.12
N TRP A 126 -14.88 7.68 10.16
CA TRP A 126 -14.49 7.05 11.43
C TRP A 126 -15.62 7.16 12.47
N THR A 127 -16.74 6.55 12.18
CA THR A 127 -17.88 6.57 13.11
C THR A 127 -18.77 5.35 12.89
N ASP A 128 -19.70 5.12 13.80
CA ASP A 128 -20.77 4.11 13.70
C ASP A 128 -22.16 4.74 13.53
N ASN A 129 -22.30 6.07 13.53
CA ASN A 129 -23.57 6.77 13.39
C ASN A 129 -23.63 7.73 12.19
N ALA A 130 -24.86 8.00 11.73
CA ALA A 130 -25.14 8.81 10.54
C ALA A 130 -24.70 10.27 10.68
N ALA A 131 -24.99 10.92 11.80
CA ALA A 131 -24.75 12.36 11.98
C ALA A 131 -23.25 12.71 11.94
N GLU A 132 -22.42 11.91 12.56
CA GLU A 132 -20.97 12.09 12.50
C GLU A 132 -20.40 11.69 11.12
N ALA A 133 -21.00 10.70 10.46
CA ALA A 133 -20.62 10.32 9.09
C ALA A 133 -20.90 11.46 8.11
N GLU A 134 -22.03 12.14 8.24
CA GLU A 134 -22.40 13.32 7.43
C GLU A 134 -21.38 14.45 7.58
N LYS A 135 -21.05 14.83 8.81
CA LYS A 135 -20.02 15.86 9.08
C LYS A 135 -18.69 15.47 8.45
N SER A 136 -18.28 14.20 8.63
CA SER A 136 -17.01 13.69 8.11
C SER A 136 -16.97 13.70 6.58
N LEU A 137 -17.97 13.15 5.90
CA LEU A 137 -18.01 13.07 4.43
C LEU A 137 -18.12 14.47 3.80
N THR A 138 -18.97 15.34 4.33
CA THR A 138 -19.11 16.73 3.86
C THR A 138 -17.76 17.45 3.93
N GLN A 139 -17.04 17.30 5.05
CA GLN A 139 -15.72 17.90 5.20
C GLN A 139 -14.70 17.29 4.23
N SER A 140 -14.72 15.96 4.02
CA SER A 140 -13.83 15.30 3.06
C SER A 140 -14.04 15.81 1.64
N LEU A 141 -15.28 15.88 1.16
CA LEU A 141 -15.60 16.41 -0.18
C LEU A 141 -15.12 17.86 -0.34
N ARG A 142 -15.32 18.70 0.70
CA ARG A 142 -14.87 20.09 0.70
C ARG A 142 -13.35 20.20 0.59
N LEU A 143 -12.59 19.42 1.38
CA LEU A 143 -11.13 19.46 1.39
C LEU A 143 -10.53 18.89 0.12
N LEU A 144 -11.10 17.81 -0.39
CA LEU A 144 -10.72 17.20 -1.67
C LEU A 144 -11.14 18.04 -2.89
N LYS A 145 -11.99 19.05 -2.68
CA LYS A 145 -12.54 19.96 -3.73
C LYS A 145 -13.23 19.17 -4.85
N VAL A 146 -14.07 18.19 -4.48
CA VAL A 146 -14.82 17.34 -5.41
C VAL A 146 -16.28 17.23 -4.98
N ASP A 147 -17.18 16.96 -5.94
CA ASP A 147 -18.61 16.75 -5.69
C ASP A 147 -18.92 15.35 -5.16
N HIS A 148 -18.09 14.39 -5.51
CA HIS A 148 -18.23 13.00 -5.15
C HIS A 148 -16.88 12.28 -5.08
N VAL A 149 -16.86 11.15 -4.37
CA VAL A 149 -15.74 10.18 -4.37
C VAL A 149 -16.19 8.86 -4.97
N ASP A 150 -15.26 7.99 -5.34
CA ASP A 150 -15.62 6.67 -5.86
C ASP A 150 -16.04 5.73 -4.73
N LEU A 151 -15.33 5.73 -3.62
CA LEU A 151 -15.52 4.78 -2.53
C LEU A 151 -15.43 5.48 -1.17
N VAL A 152 -16.37 5.17 -0.28
CA VAL A 152 -16.27 5.53 1.14
C VAL A 152 -16.19 4.26 1.98
N HIS A 153 -15.12 4.11 2.76
CA HIS A 153 -15.02 3.03 3.74
C HIS A 153 -15.61 3.40 5.11
N ILE A 154 -16.34 2.48 5.73
CA ILE A 154 -16.54 2.46 7.17
C ILE A 154 -15.17 2.16 7.79
N HIS A 155 -14.56 3.15 8.44
CA HIS A 155 -13.17 3.11 8.88
C HIS A 155 -13.01 2.35 10.19
N HIS A 156 -12.01 1.44 10.26
CA HIS A 156 -11.68 0.69 11.46
C HIS A 156 -12.85 -0.14 12.00
N LEU A 157 -13.51 -0.87 11.11
CA LEU A 157 -14.71 -1.67 11.41
C LEU A 157 -14.50 -2.61 12.61
N GLY A 158 -13.31 -3.21 12.73
CA GLY A 158 -12.99 -4.10 13.85
C GLY A 158 -13.17 -3.47 15.23
N GLY A 159 -13.04 -2.15 15.35
CA GLY A 159 -13.25 -1.38 16.58
C GLY A 159 -14.66 -0.79 16.73
N LYS A 160 -15.57 -1.01 15.78
CA LYS A 160 -16.94 -0.43 15.83
C LYS A 160 -17.95 -1.31 16.55
N ASN A 161 -19.00 -0.70 17.06
CA ASN A 161 -20.20 -1.41 17.51
C ASN A 161 -21.06 -1.74 16.28
N LEU A 162 -21.20 -3.04 15.94
CA LEU A 162 -21.93 -3.46 14.75
C LEU A 162 -23.43 -3.16 14.83
N ASP A 163 -24.05 -3.25 16.02
CA ASP A 163 -25.47 -2.97 16.17
C ASP A 163 -25.76 -1.50 15.84
N ARG A 164 -24.83 -0.60 16.17
CA ARG A 164 -24.92 0.82 15.78
C ARG A 164 -24.62 1.03 14.30
N VAL A 165 -23.61 0.35 13.76
CA VAL A 165 -23.26 0.43 12.32
C VAL A 165 -24.44 0.01 11.45
N LEU A 166 -25.14 -1.05 11.83
CA LEU A 166 -26.23 -1.69 11.08
C LEU A 166 -27.63 -1.19 11.48
N GLY A 167 -27.73 -0.53 12.62
CA GLY A 167 -29.02 -0.08 13.18
C GLY A 167 -29.57 1.17 12.49
N LYS A 168 -30.76 1.59 12.96
CA LYS A 168 -31.37 2.86 12.57
C LYS A 168 -30.41 4.02 12.89
N ASP A 169 -30.29 4.97 11.99
CA ASP A 169 -29.37 6.11 12.06
C ASP A 169 -27.88 5.68 12.15
N GLY A 170 -27.59 4.46 11.69
CA GLY A 170 -26.25 3.93 11.59
C GLY A 170 -25.50 4.44 10.38
N VAL A 171 -24.17 4.28 10.41
CA VAL A 171 -23.30 4.74 9.31
C VAL A 171 -23.58 4.04 7.98
N LEU A 172 -23.97 2.76 7.99
CA LEU A 172 -24.30 2.04 6.75
C LEU A 172 -25.54 2.62 6.07
N GLU A 173 -26.62 2.88 6.83
CA GLU A 173 -27.83 3.51 6.31
C GLU A 173 -27.53 4.89 5.70
N TYR A 174 -26.70 5.69 6.36
CA TYR A 174 -26.26 6.98 5.85
C TYR A 174 -25.52 6.85 4.52
N LEU A 175 -24.53 5.94 4.43
CA LEU A 175 -23.75 5.74 3.22
C LEU A 175 -24.60 5.25 2.04
N LEU A 176 -25.62 4.41 2.29
CA LEU A 176 -26.58 3.99 1.27
C LEU A 176 -27.34 5.19 0.70
N LYS A 177 -27.85 6.07 1.56
CA LYS A 177 -28.51 7.33 1.14
C LYS A 177 -27.58 8.24 0.33
N GLN A 178 -26.29 8.34 0.73
CA GLN A 178 -25.31 9.14 -0.02
C GLN A 178 -24.93 8.50 -1.36
N LYS A 179 -24.95 7.17 -1.47
CA LYS A 179 -24.78 6.45 -2.74
C LYS A 179 -25.93 6.76 -3.70
N GLU A 180 -27.16 6.74 -3.24
CA GLU A 180 -28.36 7.13 -4.02
C GLU A 180 -28.30 8.61 -4.43
N ALA A 181 -27.79 9.49 -3.57
CA ALA A 181 -27.60 10.91 -3.85
C ALA A 181 -26.38 11.21 -4.78
N GLY A 182 -25.63 10.20 -5.21
CA GLY A 182 -24.49 10.34 -6.11
C GLY A 182 -23.24 10.94 -5.46
N LYS A 183 -23.17 11.03 -4.12
CA LYS A 183 -21.99 11.53 -3.40
C LYS A 183 -20.85 10.50 -3.30
N LEU A 184 -21.17 9.23 -3.50
CA LEU A 184 -20.23 8.12 -3.63
C LEU A 184 -20.81 7.06 -4.57
N ARG A 185 -19.93 6.28 -5.21
CA ARG A 185 -20.31 5.21 -6.13
C ARG A 185 -20.38 3.85 -5.40
N PHE A 186 -19.46 3.63 -4.46
CA PHE A 186 -19.29 2.34 -3.79
C PHE A 186 -19.13 2.50 -2.28
N ILE A 187 -19.58 1.50 -1.54
CA ILE A 187 -19.45 1.41 -0.08
C ILE A 187 -18.43 0.34 0.25
N GLY A 188 -17.51 0.66 1.17
CA GLY A 188 -16.53 -0.30 1.62
C GLY A 188 -16.41 -0.38 3.14
N MET A 189 -15.60 -1.32 3.57
CA MET A 189 -15.19 -1.48 4.95
C MET A 189 -13.67 -1.59 5.04
N SER A 190 -13.07 -0.99 6.09
CA SER A 190 -11.64 -1.07 6.31
C SER A 190 -11.28 -1.30 7.77
N GLY A 191 -10.11 -1.88 8.02
CA GLY A 191 -9.55 -2.05 9.36
C GLY A 191 -8.61 -3.23 9.47
N HIS A 192 -8.30 -3.63 10.74
CA HIS A 192 -7.15 -4.47 11.02
C HIS A 192 -7.45 -5.66 11.94
N ALA A 193 -8.55 -5.62 12.69
CA ALA A 193 -8.85 -6.51 13.80
C ALA A 193 -10.27 -7.10 13.68
N ASN A 194 -10.59 -8.09 14.52
CA ASN A 194 -11.93 -8.69 14.61
C ASN A 194 -12.49 -9.16 13.24
N PRO A 195 -11.88 -10.13 12.53
CA PRO A 195 -12.33 -10.61 11.22
C PRO A 195 -13.82 -11.00 11.17
N TRP A 196 -14.38 -11.50 12.27
CA TRP A 196 -15.78 -11.89 12.36
C TRP A 196 -16.75 -10.74 12.05
N LYS A 197 -16.40 -9.48 12.39
CA LYS A 197 -17.23 -8.31 12.08
C LYS A 197 -17.34 -8.07 10.57
N TYR A 198 -16.29 -8.38 9.85
CA TYR A 198 -16.28 -8.29 8.38
C TYR A 198 -17.20 -9.32 7.74
N LEU A 199 -17.23 -10.55 8.28
CA LEU A 199 -18.18 -11.57 7.84
C LEU A 199 -19.63 -11.12 8.07
N LYS A 200 -19.92 -10.53 9.23
CA LYS A 200 -21.25 -9.96 9.53
C LYS A 200 -21.63 -8.82 8.58
N MET A 201 -20.70 -7.95 8.24
CA MET A 201 -20.95 -6.90 7.25
C MET A 201 -21.21 -7.48 5.85
N LEU A 202 -20.52 -8.54 5.46
CA LEU A 202 -20.72 -9.21 4.17
C LEU A 202 -22.09 -9.88 4.07
N GLU A 203 -22.71 -10.30 5.18
CA GLU A 203 -24.10 -10.81 5.21
C GLU A 203 -25.12 -9.79 4.70
N THR A 204 -24.85 -8.49 4.86
CA THR A 204 -25.74 -7.41 4.38
C THR A 204 -25.82 -7.31 2.85
N LYS A 205 -24.83 -7.85 2.12
CA LYS A 205 -24.65 -7.72 0.66
C LYS A 205 -24.43 -6.28 0.17
N GLN A 206 -24.25 -5.31 1.08
CA GLN A 206 -24.15 -3.88 0.77
C GLN A 206 -22.69 -3.41 0.59
N ILE A 207 -21.70 -4.27 0.84
CA ILE A 207 -20.29 -3.92 0.78
C ILE A 207 -19.71 -4.25 -0.59
N ASP A 208 -19.19 -3.22 -1.27
CA ASP A 208 -18.58 -3.36 -2.58
C ASP A 208 -17.08 -3.65 -2.51
N VAL A 209 -16.37 -3.10 -1.47
CA VAL A 209 -14.92 -3.23 -1.33
C VAL A 209 -14.52 -3.47 0.13
N MET A 210 -13.58 -4.39 0.35
CA MET A 210 -12.92 -4.62 1.64
C MET A 210 -11.45 -4.21 1.55
N MET A 211 -10.97 -3.42 2.52
CA MET A 211 -9.55 -3.11 2.69
C MET A 211 -9.09 -3.54 4.09
N THR A 212 -8.12 -4.45 4.15
CA THR A 212 -7.63 -4.98 5.43
C THR A 212 -6.16 -5.37 5.38
N VAL A 213 -5.61 -5.70 6.55
CA VAL A 213 -4.24 -6.20 6.65
C VAL A 213 -4.12 -7.54 5.92
N MET A 214 -3.32 -7.57 4.88
CA MET A 214 -2.99 -8.77 4.12
C MET A 214 -1.50 -8.77 3.81
N ASN A 215 -0.74 -9.50 4.62
CA ASN A 215 0.69 -9.69 4.45
C ASN A 215 1.14 -11.00 5.08
N TYR A 216 2.30 -11.43 4.70
CA TYR A 216 2.91 -12.71 5.06
C TYR A 216 3.10 -12.94 6.58
N ALA A 217 3.08 -11.87 7.42
CA ALA A 217 3.17 -11.97 8.86
C ALA A 217 1.78 -11.94 9.52
N ASP A 218 0.94 -10.95 9.20
CA ASP A 218 -0.37 -10.74 9.84
C ASP A 218 -1.40 -11.85 9.53
N ARG A 219 -1.18 -12.65 8.48
CA ARG A 219 -1.97 -13.87 8.25
C ARG A 219 -1.95 -14.80 9.46
N ASN A 220 -0.81 -14.89 10.16
CA ASN A 220 -0.62 -15.73 11.33
C ASN A 220 -1.21 -15.12 12.62
N ILE A 221 -1.65 -13.85 12.57
CA ILE A 221 -2.20 -13.13 13.72
C ILE A 221 -3.72 -12.98 13.57
N TYR A 222 -4.18 -12.38 12.48
CA TYR A 222 -5.60 -12.04 12.28
C TYR A 222 -6.35 -13.03 11.40
N GLY A 223 -5.67 -13.67 10.44
CA GLY A 223 -6.24 -14.69 9.57
C GLY A 223 -7.33 -14.17 8.62
N PHE A 224 -7.26 -12.92 8.15
CA PHE A 224 -8.21 -12.39 7.17
C PHE A 224 -8.21 -13.17 5.85
N GLU A 225 -7.05 -13.68 5.44
CA GLU A 225 -6.89 -14.47 4.22
C GLU A 225 -7.71 -15.76 4.24
N GLU A 226 -7.77 -16.41 5.40
CA GLU A 226 -8.43 -17.70 5.57
C GLU A 226 -9.91 -17.54 5.98
N LYS A 227 -10.22 -16.51 6.79
CA LYS A 227 -11.53 -16.33 7.38
C LYS A 227 -12.48 -15.47 6.54
N VAL A 228 -11.98 -14.41 5.88
CA VAL A 228 -12.83 -13.39 5.26
C VAL A 228 -12.67 -13.34 3.73
N LEU A 229 -11.45 -13.49 3.23
CA LEU A 229 -11.18 -13.45 1.79
C LEU A 229 -12.01 -14.44 0.96
N PRO A 230 -12.25 -15.70 1.40
CA PRO A 230 -13.11 -16.64 0.67
C PRO A 230 -14.54 -16.10 0.46
N GLU A 231 -15.13 -15.46 1.48
CA GLU A 231 -16.49 -14.91 1.38
C GLU A 231 -16.51 -13.65 0.47
N CYS A 232 -15.46 -12.82 0.51
CA CYS A 232 -15.33 -11.71 -0.44
C CYS A 232 -15.30 -12.20 -1.88
N ARG A 233 -14.54 -13.25 -2.15
CA ARG A 233 -14.45 -13.86 -3.51
C ARG A 233 -15.79 -14.43 -3.95
N LYS A 234 -16.48 -15.17 -3.09
CA LYS A 234 -17.81 -15.74 -3.37
C LYS A 234 -18.83 -14.67 -3.75
N GLN A 235 -18.75 -13.50 -3.10
CA GLN A 235 -19.64 -12.38 -3.36
C GLN A 235 -19.10 -11.41 -4.42
N ASN A 236 -17.93 -11.65 -5.00
CA ASN A 236 -17.24 -10.74 -5.91
C ASN A 236 -17.02 -9.34 -5.29
N VAL A 237 -16.78 -9.25 -3.98
CA VAL A 237 -16.38 -8.01 -3.30
C VAL A 237 -14.93 -7.71 -3.64
N GLY A 238 -14.64 -6.47 -4.06
CA GLY A 238 -13.27 -6.02 -4.35
C GLY A 238 -12.41 -6.08 -3.09
N VAL A 239 -11.18 -6.58 -3.21
CA VAL A 239 -10.27 -6.69 -2.07
C VAL A 239 -9.00 -5.90 -2.30
N VAL A 240 -8.64 -5.10 -1.29
CA VAL A 240 -7.47 -4.24 -1.27
C VAL A 240 -6.61 -4.59 -0.06
N ALA A 241 -5.35 -4.91 -0.31
CA ALA A 241 -4.39 -5.21 0.74
C ALA A 241 -3.76 -3.95 1.31
N MET A 242 -3.73 -3.80 2.63
CA MET A 242 -2.96 -2.75 3.30
C MET A 242 -1.94 -3.36 4.28
N LYS A 243 -0.99 -2.54 4.76
CA LYS A 243 0.11 -2.96 5.65
C LYS A 243 0.99 -4.03 4.99
N VAL A 244 1.10 -4.01 3.69
CA VAL A 244 1.78 -4.99 2.83
C VAL A 244 3.20 -5.30 3.31
N TYR A 245 3.93 -4.29 3.82
CA TYR A 245 5.25 -4.42 4.41
C TYR A 245 5.24 -4.73 5.91
N ALA A 246 4.22 -5.48 6.37
CA ALA A 246 4.02 -5.87 7.77
C ALA A 246 3.94 -4.68 8.75
N GLY A 247 3.52 -3.51 8.25
CA GLY A 247 3.37 -2.29 9.05
C GLY A 247 4.68 -1.59 9.39
N ILE A 248 4.60 -0.53 10.17
CA ILE A 248 5.72 0.33 10.57
C ILE A 248 6.35 -0.18 11.88
N LYS A 249 7.66 -0.04 12.03
CA LYS A 249 8.38 -0.39 13.26
C LYS A 249 7.87 0.41 14.45
N GLY A 250 7.64 -0.29 15.58
CA GLY A 250 7.10 0.31 16.80
C GLY A 250 5.62 0.68 16.77
N GLY A 251 4.89 0.31 15.71
CA GLY A 251 3.44 0.42 15.65
C GLY A 251 2.89 1.81 15.29
N PHE A 252 1.58 1.98 15.42
CA PHE A 252 0.83 3.13 14.94
C PHE A 252 1.31 4.51 15.44
N PRO A 253 1.69 4.74 16.70
CA PRO A 253 2.12 6.07 17.11
C PRO A 253 3.41 6.57 16.44
N ASN A 254 4.23 5.65 15.92
CA ASN A 254 5.54 6.03 15.38
C ASN A 254 5.47 6.66 14.00
N HIS A 255 4.47 6.36 13.16
CA HIS A 255 4.37 7.01 11.85
C HIS A 255 4.15 8.53 11.94
N ARG A 256 3.59 9.02 13.04
CA ARG A 256 3.44 10.46 13.31
C ARG A 256 4.77 11.16 13.59
N LYS A 257 5.82 10.39 13.88
CA LYS A 257 7.18 10.89 14.10
C LYS A 257 8.01 10.96 12.81
N GLY A 258 7.43 10.56 11.68
CA GLY A 258 8.10 10.41 10.40
C GLY A 258 8.53 8.97 10.13
N TRP A 259 9.47 8.79 9.19
CA TRP A 259 9.93 7.47 8.80
C TRP A 259 10.81 6.81 9.88
N VAL A 260 10.38 5.66 10.34
CA VAL A 260 11.10 4.84 11.33
C VAL A 260 11.39 3.41 10.81
N GLY A 261 11.12 3.14 9.52
CA GLY A 261 11.24 1.82 8.90
C GLY A 261 9.94 1.01 8.96
N CYS A 262 9.82 0.04 8.08
CA CYS A 262 8.78 -1.00 8.12
C CYS A 262 9.35 -2.29 8.75
N ASN A 263 8.45 -3.24 9.06
CA ASN A 263 8.87 -4.51 9.63
C ASN A 263 9.39 -5.50 8.58
N THR A 264 9.17 -5.22 7.30
CA THR A 264 9.76 -5.97 6.18
C THR A 264 11.15 -5.43 5.87
N PRO A 265 12.21 -6.26 5.84
CA PRO A 265 13.54 -5.85 5.42
C PRO A 265 13.57 -5.38 3.96
N PRO A 266 14.47 -4.44 3.58
CA PRO A 266 14.50 -3.87 2.24
C PRO A 266 14.60 -4.91 1.11
N GLU A 267 15.38 -5.95 1.29
CA GLU A 267 15.58 -7.04 0.33
C GLU A 267 14.33 -7.92 0.10
N ARG A 268 13.34 -7.83 0.98
CA ARG A 268 12.07 -8.59 0.91
C ARG A 268 10.87 -7.74 0.48
N LEU A 269 11.03 -6.46 0.19
CA LEU A 269 9.89 -5.57 -0.16
C LEU A 269 9.18 -6.04 -1.43
N ALA A 270 9.92 -6.46 -2.46
CA ALA A 270 9.34 -7.01 -3.69
C ALA A 270 8.52 -8.28 -3.40
N GLN A 271 9.06 -9.21 -2.61
CA GLN A 271 8.37 -10.44 -2.22
C GLN A 271 7.12 -10.14 -1.38
N ALA A 272 7.19 -9.20 -0.45
CA ALA A 272 6.06 -8.81 0.39
C ALA A 272 4.91 -8.19 -0.43
N MET A 273 5.23 -7.35 -1.43
CA MET A 273 4.25 -6.82 -2.37
C MET A 273 3.65 -7.92 -3.22
N ALA A 274 4.48 -8.79 -3.80
CA ALA A 274 4.03 -9.92 -4.61
C ALA A 274 3.14 -10.87 -3.81
N TYR A 275 3.51 -11.19 -2.57
CA TYR A 275 2.69 -12.02 -1.68
C TYR A 275 1.26 -11.51 -1.55
N ALA A 276 1.09 -10.22 -1.24
CA ALA A 276 -0.22 -9.62 -1.09
C ALA A 276 -1.02 -9.60 -2.39
N LEU A 277 -0.35 -9.35 -3.51
CA LEU A 277 -0.96 -9.34 -4.85
C LEU A 277 -1.27 -10.74 -5.39
N ASP A 278 -0.57 -11.77 -4.93
CA ASP A 278 -0.81 -13.17 -5.32
C ASP A 278 -2.00 -13.79 -4.59
N LEU A 279 -2.50 -13.14 -3.54
CA LEU A 279 -3.71 -13.64 -2.87
C LEU A 279 -4.91 -13.56 -3.81
N PRO A 280 -5.64 -14.69 -4.00
CA PRO A 280 -6.74 -14.74 -4.94
C PRO A 280 -7.85 -13.73 -4.62
N GLY A 281 -8.12 -12.80 -5.55
CA GLY A 281 -9.15 -11.76 -5.38
C GLY A 281 -8.61 -10.41 -4.90
N VAL A 282 -7.33 -10.30 -4.54
CA VAL A 282 -6.71 -9.00 -4.24
C VAL A 282 -6.45 -8.22 -5.53
N SER A 283 -7.00 -7.02 -5.61
CA SER A 283 -6.91 -6.16 -6.79
C SER A 283 -5.80 -5.13 -6.68
N SER A 284 -5.50 -4.64 -5.47
CA SER A 284 -4.51 -3.57 -5.26
C SER A 284 -3.83 -3.71 -3.89
N ALA A 285 -2.58 -3.31 -3.81
CA ALA A 285 -1.79 -3.16 -2.59
C ALA A 285 -1.62 -1.66 -2.28
N ILE A 286 -2.16 -1.20 -1.13
CA ILE A 286 -2.07 0.20 -0.73
C ILE A 286 -0.81 0.40 0.10
N ILE A 287 0.09 1.25 -0.41
CA ILE A 287 1.36 1.55 0.23
C ILE A 287 1.49 3.07 0.35
N GLY A 288 1.78 3.54 1.57
CA GLY A 288 2.03 4.94 1.85
C GLY A 288 3.53 5.20 1.98
N PRO A 289 4.14 5.96 1.06
CA PRO A 289 5.53 6.40 1.18
C PRO A 289 5.65 7.53 2.21
N PHE A 290 6.85 7.73 2.74
CA PHE A 290 7.24 8.92 3.52
C PHE A 290 8.15 9.85 2.73
N THR A 291 8.81 9.33 1.69
CA THR A 291 9.75 10.08 0.85
C THR A 291 9.48 9.83 -0.63
N LEU A 292 9.96 10.74 -1.47
CA LEU A 292 9.88 10.60 -2.92
C LEU A 292 10.62 9.36 -3.42
N GLU A 293 11.77 9.04 -2.81
CA GLU A 293 12.54 7.84 -3.13
C GLU A 293 11.72 6.57 -2.88
N GLN A 294 11.06 6.48 -1.72
CA GLN A 294 10.17 5.35 -1.41
C GLN A 294 8.99 5.28 -2.38
N ALA A 295 8.43 6.42 -2.77
CA ALA A 295 7.35 6.48 -3.75
C ALA A 295 7.78 5.90 -5.09
N ARG A 296 8.91 6.34 -5.62
CA ARG A 296 9.50 5.85 -6.88
C ARG A 296 9.86 4.36 -6.79
N HIS A 297 10.44 3.94 -5.67
CA HIS A 297 10.77 2.53 -5.44
C HIS A 297 9.51 1.64 -5.48
N ASN A 298 8.44 2.02 -4.79
CA ASN A 298 7.18 1.27 -4.80
C ASN A 298 6.56 1.18 -6.21
N VAL A 299 6.63 2.27 -6.99
CA VAL A 299 6.17 2.27 -8.39
C VAL A 299 7.01 1.32 -9.24
N ALA A 300 8.34 1.34 -9.08
CA ALA A 300 9.24 0.43 -9.78
C ALA A 300 8.96 -1.04 -9.45
N LEU A 301 8.78 -1.38 -8.17
CA LEU A 301 8.40 -2.73 -7.74
C LEU A 301 7.07 -3.18 -8.36
N ALA A 302 6.07 -2.29 -8.40
CA ALA A 302 4.78 -2.62 -8.99
C ALA A 302 4.86 -2.83 -10.51
N ARG A 303 5.70 -2.06 -11.23
CA ARG A 303 5.93 -2.25 -12.68
C ARG A 303 6.65 -3.56 -12.99
N GLN A 304 7.50 -4.00 -12.07
CA GLN A 304 8.29 -5.24 -12.20
C GLN A 304 7.59 -6.44 -11.54
N TYR A 305 6.38 -6.26 -11.02
CA TYR A 305 5.65 -7.33 -10.33
C TYR A 305 5.64 -8.63 -11.13
N LYS A 306 6.02 -9.69 -10.45
CA LYS A 306 5.88 -11.09 -10.89
C LYS A 306 5.35 -11.91 -9.73
N PRO A 307 4.50 -12.91 -9.96
CA PRO A 307 4.09 -13.84 -8.93
C PRO A 307 5.29 -14.54 -8.28
N LEU A 308 5.19 -14.82 -6.99
CA LEU A 308 6.19 -15.59 -6.27
C LEU A 308 6.25 -17.02 -6.80
N THR A 309 7.46 -17.55 -6.92
CA THR A 309 7.66 -19.00 -7.01
C THR A 309 7.25 -19.65 -5.69
N GLU A 310 6.97 -20.97 -5.72
CA GLU A 310 6.61 -21.70 -4.50
C GLU A 310 7.71 -21.62 -3.43
N ALA A 311 8.97 -21.73 -3.83
CA ALA A 311 10.11 -21.62 -2.93
C ALA A 311 10.23 -20.22 -2.27
N GLU A 312 10.05 -19.16 -3.04
CA GLU A 312 10.04 -17.79 -2.49
C GLU A 312 8.87 -17.55 -1.54
N ARG A 313 7.70 -18.10 -1.88
CA ARG A 313 6.51 -18.02 -1.04
C ARG A 313 6.73 -18.75 0.30
N GLU A 314 7.29 -19.96 0.27
CA GLU A 314 7.55 -20.76 1.46
C GLU A 314 8.60 -20.13 2.37
N ASP A 315 9.68 -19.60 1.80
CA ASP A 315 10.71 -18.85 2.53
C ASP A 315 10.11 -17.61 3.21
N LEU A 316 9.32 -16.81 2.47
CA LEU A 316 8.66 -15.63 3.01
C LEU A 316 7.65 -15.98 4.11
N LEU A 317 6.89 -17.07 3.95
CA LEU A 317 5.94 -17.52 4.96
C LEU A 317 6.65 -18.02 6.23
N THR A 318 7.81 -18.65 6.09
CA THR A 318 8.64 -19.07 7.23
C THR A 318 9.14 -17.87 8.01
N PHE A 319 9.66 -16.86 7.32
CA PHE A 319 10.01 -15.59 7.91
C PHE A 319 8.80 -14.91 8.57
N GLY A 320 7.64 -14.94 7.91
CA GLY A 320 6.38 -14.38 8.41
C GLY A 320 5.89 -15.00 9.72
N ARG A 321 6.02 -16.30 9.89
CA ARG A 321 5.68 -16.99 11.15
C ARG A 321 6.54 -16.50 12.31
N GLN A 322 7.83 -16.35 12.09
CA GLN A 322 8.76 -15.83 13.12
C GLN A 322 8.46 -14.37 13.46
N LEU A 323 8.25 -13.54 12.43
CA LEU A 323 7.92 -12.12 12.60
C LEU A 323 6.60 -11.94 13.35
N ALA A 324 5.58 -12.76 13.08
CA ALA A 324 4.28 -12.69 13.73
C ALA A 324 4.37 -12.91 15.25
N GLN A 325 5.25 -13.79 15.72
CA GLN A 325 5.50 -14.01 17.15
C GLN A 325 6.02 -12.74 17.83
N THR A 326 6.88 -11.99 17.14
CA THR A 326 7.41 -10.71 17.66
C THR A 326 6.38 -9.59 17.62
N LEU A 327 5.57 -9.54 16.55
CA LEU A 327 4.63 -8.44 16.33
C LEU A 327 3.38 -8.53 17.23
N GLY A 328 2.85 -9.72 17.45
CA GLY A 328 1.61 -9.91 18.18
C GLY A 328 0.40 -9.14 17.59
N PRO A 329 -0.73 -9.11 18.29
CA PRO A 329 -1.98 -8.48 17.81
C PRO A 329 -1.97 -6.95 18.03
N ARG A 330 -1.04 -6.25 17.42
CA ARG A 330 -0.75 -4.81 17.58
C ARG A 330 -1.83 -3.85 17.03
N TYR A 331 -2.79 -4.35 16.26
CA TYR A 331 -3.87 -3.55 15.67
C TYR A 331 -5.20 -3.68 16.41
N GLY A 332 -5.23 -4.37 17.55
CA GLY A 332 -6.42 -4.65 18.33
C GLY A 332 -6.71 -6.16 18.46
N PRO A 333 -7.81 -6.54 19.09
CA PRO A 333 -8.11 -7.93 19.38
C PRO A 333 -8.31 -8.75 18.08
N VAL A 334 -7.88 -10.00 18.11
CA VAL A 334 -8.13 -10.96 17.02
C VAL A 334 -9.59 -11.35 17.01
N ASP A 335 -10.16 -11.63 18.19
CA ASP A 335 -11.59 -11.87 18.40
C ASP A 335 -11.97 -11.37 19.79
N GLU A 336 -12.71 -10.25 19.85
CA GLU A 336 -13.13 -9.66 21.13
C GLU A 336 -14.16 -10.52 21.88
N ARG A 337 -14.87 -11.43 21.19
CA ARG A 337 -15.87 -12.33 21.82
C ARG A 337 -15.20 -13.31 22.77
N GLN A 338 -13.93 -13.64 22.56
CA GLN A 338 -13.16 -14.53 23.42
C GLN A 338 -12.80 -13.89 24.78
N ARG A 339 -12.88 -12.54 24.90
CA ARG A 339 -12.61 -11.82 26.17
C ARG A 339 -13.77 -11.81 27.14
N VAL A 340 -14.97 -12.18 26.70
CA VAL A 340 -16.19 -12.15 27.54
C VAL A 340 -16.37 -13.47 28.33
N GLN A 341 -15.57 -14.49 28.05
CA GLN A 341 -15.64 -15.82 28.68
C GLN A 341 -14.56 -16.08 29.75
N GLY A 342 -13.76 -15.10 30.09
CA GLY A 342 -12.77 -15.11 31.18
C GLY A 342 -13.04 -13.99 32.15
#